data_21c4d384f26a6f74bbd45040ac244cc9
#
_entry.id   21c4d384f26a6f74bbd45040ac244cc9
#
_cell.length_a   1.000
_cell.length_b   1.000
_cell.length_c   1.000
_cell.angle_alpha   90.00
_cell.angle_beta   90.00
_cell.angle_gamma   90.00
#
_symmetry.space_group_name_H-M   'P 1'
#
loop_
_entity.id
_entity.type
_entity.pdbx_description
1 polymer ?
#
loop_
_entity_poly.entity_id
_entity_poly.type
_entity_poly.pdbx_seq_one_letter_code
_entity_poly.pdbx_strand_id
1 'polypeptide(L)'
;MQDELTPEVEDKDVSVRKANVERDIRSFLSYLVGIVFGRYRLDKLGLAFAGGEFNLDEFGSYKPDKDNIIPITAEHYFEDDIVSKITELIAIIYGKDTLNENLQFIATHLGMKESETAEDTIRRYFMKDFYKDHLKIYQKRPIYWQFSSGRKGAFKGLMYLHRYDKYTLARIRTDYVLKLTTTLNQLIEHA
;
A
#
# COMPACT_ATOMS: atom_id res chain seq x y z
N MET A 1 -27.81 -16.47 30.28
CA MET A 1 -26.78 -16.02 29.34
C MET A 1 -25.53 -16.76 29.76
N GLN A 2 -25.13 -17.74 28.97
CA GLN A 2 -23.87 -18.46 29.18
C GLN A 2 -22.77 -17.56 28.61
N ASP A 3 -21.85 -17.12 29.44
CA ASP A 3 -20.60 -16.54 29.01
C ASP A 3 -19.90 -17.61 28.15
N GLU A 4 -19.70 -17.32 26.86
CA GLU A 4 -18.79 -18.10 26.02
C GLU A 4 -17.38 -17.89 26.62
N LEU A 5 -16.94 -18.87 27.39
CA LEU A 5 -15.57 -18.95 27.85
C LEU A 5 -14.68 -19.05 26.61
N THR A 6 -13.96 -17.96 26.31
CA THR A 6 -12.81 -18.06 25.41
C THR A 6 -11.89 -19.15 25.98
N PRO A 7 -11.50 -20.15 25.18
CA PRO A 7 -10.63 -21.21 25.68
C PRO A 7 -9.34 -20.56 26.23
N GLU A 8 -9.01 -20.84 27.46
CA GLU A 8 -7.72 -20.46 28.05
C GLU A 8 -6.62 -21.11 27.19
N VAL A 9 -5.90 -20.28 26.44
CA VAL A 9 -4.73 -20.71 25.69
C VAL A 9 -3.59 -20.80 26.70
N GLU A 10 -3.07 -22.01 26.92
CA GLU A 10 -1.93 -22.20 27.82
C GLU A 10 -0.67 -21.50 27.22
N ASP A 11 0.14 -20.87 28.06
CA ASP A 11 1.34 -20.12 27.68
C ASP A 11 2.31 -20.93 26.77
N LYS A 12 2.32 -22.24 26.89
CA LYS A 12 3.12 -23.14 26.02
C LYS A 12 2.63 -23.18 24.57
N ASP A 13 1.37 -22.82 24.31
CA ASP A 13 0.76 -22.82 22.99
C ASP A 13 0.88 -21.44 22.30
N VAL A 14 1.36 -20.43 23.04
CA VAL A 14 1.59 -19.08 22.53
C VAL A 14 3.04 -18.96 22.07
N SER A 15 3.26 -19.11 20.77
CA SER A 15 4.55 -18.81 20.14
C SER A 15 4.69 -17.30 19.93
N VAL A 16 5.29 -16.62 20.91
CA VAL A 16 5.64 -15.19 20.75
C VAL A 16 6.85 -15.08 19.82
N ARG A 17 6.64 -14.57 18.62
CA ARG A 17 7.75 -14.29 17.70
C ARG A 17 8.61 -13.16 18.27
N LYS A 18 9.93 -13.37 18.27
CA LYS A 18 10.88 -12.30 18.61
C LYS A 18 10.64 -11.09 17.71
N ALA A 19 10.65 -9.89 18.30
CA ALA A 19 10.54 -8.64 17.58
C ALA A 19 11.61 -8.53 16.49
N ASN A 20 11.22 -8.08 15.31
CA ASN A 20 12.12 -7.86 14.18
C ASN A 20 11.63 -6.61 13.43
N VAL A 21 12.40 -5.53 13.55
CA VAL A 21 12.01 -4.22 13.03
C VAL A 21 11.80 -4.23 11.51
N GLU A 22 12.61 -4.92 10.74
CA GLU A 22 12.46 -4.96 9.29
C GLU A 22 11.14 -5.64 8.88
N ARG A 23 10.82 -6.77 9.53
CA ARG A 23 9.55 -7.47 9.31
C ARG A 23 8.37 -6.58 9.75
N ASP A 24 8.51 -5.92 10.87
CA ASP A 24 7.44 -5.13 11.46
C ASP A 24 7.18 -3.86 10.63
N ILE A 25 8.22 -3.22 10.06
CA ILE A 25 8.09 -2.13 9.08
C ILE A 25 7.37 -2.60 7.80
N ARG A 26 7.73 -3.77 7.25
CA ARG A 26 7.03 -4.32 6.08
C ARG A 26 5.56 -4.62 6.37
N SER A 27 5.26 -5.13 7.56
CA SER A 27 3.88 -5.37 8.02
C SER A 27 3.12 -4.05 8.19
N PHE A 28 3.76 -3.03 8.73
CA PHE A 28 3.19 -1.69 8.86
C PHE A 28 2.86 -1.08 7.49
N LEU A 29 3.77 -1.13 6.52
CA LEU A 29 3.50 -0.68 5.16
C LEU A 29 2.33 -1.46 4.51
N SER A 30 2.25 -2.77 4.74
CA SER A 30 1.11 -3.57 4.28
C SER A 30 -0.21 -3.13 4.93
N TYR A 31 -0.19 -2.75 6.20
CA TYR A 31 -1.35 -2.19 6.90
C TYR A 31 -1.76 -0.84 6.31
N LEU A 32 -0.80 0.07 6.05
CA LEU A 32 -1.07 1.36 5.41
C LEU A 32 -1.71 1.20 4.03
N VAL A 33 -1.22 0.25 3.22
CA VAL A 33 -1.87 -0.11 1.94
C VAL A 33 -3.31 -0.56 2.16
N GLY A 34 -3.57 -1.30 3.23
CA GLY A 34 -4.93 -1.67 3.62
C GLY A 34 -5.83 -0.47 3.92
N ILE A 35 -5.30 0.57 4.56
CA ILE A 35 -6.03 1.83 4.81
C ILE A 35 -6.28 2.56 3.49
N VAL A 36 -5.26 2.68 2.62
CA VAL A 36 -5.40 3.32 1.31
C VAL A 36 -6.53 2.70 0.49
N PHE A 37 -6.73 1.41 0.57
CA PHE A 37 -7.82 0.71 -0.13
C PHE A 37 -9.13 0.58 0.65
N GLY A 38 -9.18 1.04 1.89
CA GLY A 38 -10.38 0.93 2.74
C GLY A 38 -10.59 -0.45 3.35
N ARG A 39 -9.60 -1.34 3.31
CA ARG A 39 -9.63 -2.60 4.05
C ARG A 39 -9.62 -2.36 5.57
N TYR A 40 -8.91 -1.34 6.02
CA TYR A 40 -8.83 -0.88 7.40
C TYR A 40 -9.21 0.59 7.51
N ARG A 41 -9.48 1.03 8.73
CA ARG A 41 -9.73 2.43 9.10
C ARG A 41 -8.82 2.83 10.26
N LEU A 42 -8.46 4.10 10.32
CA LEU A 42 -7.68 4.64 11.45
C LEU A 42 -8.50 4.76 12.74
N ASP A 43 -9.80 4.91 12.62
CA ASP A 43 -10.74 5.17 13.72
C ASP A 43 -11.53 3.92 14.15
N LYS A 44 -11.19 2.74 13.62
CA LYS A 44 -11.89 1.48 13.93
C LYS A 44 -10.93 0.30 13.92
N LEU A 45 -11.00 -0.52 14.95
CA LEU A 45 -10.24 -1.77 15.01
C LEU A 45 -10.81 -2.83 14.05
N GLY A 46 -9.92 -3.67 13.52
CA GLY A 46 -10.26 -4.79 12.65
C GLY A 46 -10.54 -4.37 11.21
N LEU A 47 -11.23 -5.25 10.48
CA LEU A 47 -11.59 -5.04 9.08
C LEU A 47 -12.70 -4.00 8.96
N ALA A 48 -12.52 -3.05 8.04
CA ALA A 48 -13.56 -2.11 7.64
C ALA A 48 -14.34 -2.64 6.44
N PHE A 49 -13.64 -3.14 5.42
CA PHE A 49 -14.26 -3.68 4.22
C PHE A 49 -13.52 -4.94 3.73
N ALA A 50 -14.30 -5.99 3.43
CA ALA A 50 -13.78 -7.26 2.89
C ALA A 50 -14.74 -7.91 1.86
N GLY A 51 -15.65 -7.12 1.29
CA GLY A 51 -16.63 -7.55 0.28
C GLY A 51 -18.00 -6.93 0.51
N GLY A 52 -18.88 -7.02 -0.49
CA GLY A 52 -20.17 -6.37 -0.51
C GLY A 52 -20.14 -5.01 -1.21
N GLU A 53 -21.08 -4.12 -0.87
CA GLU A 53 -21.13 -2.75 -1.39
C GLU A 53 -20.13 -1.86 -0.67
N PHE A 54 -19.26 -1.19 -1.42
CA PHE A 54 -18.26 -0.28 -0.87
C PHE A 54 -18.81 1.14 -0.78
N ASN A 55 -18.84 1.69 0.43
CA ASN A 55 -19.33 3.05 0.68
C ASN A 55 -18.22 3.92 1.26
N LEU A 56 -17.77 4.93 0.49
CA LEU A 56 -16.76 5.90 0.92
C LEU A 56 -17.21 6.77 2.10
N ASP A 57 -18.51 6.98 2.28
CA ASP A 57 -19.04 7.85 3.35
C ASP A 57 -18.88 7.23 4.75
N GLU A 58 -18.65 5.94 4.83
CA GLU A 58 -18.35 5.25 6.08
C GLU A 58 -16.96 5.57 6.64
N PHE A 59 -16.07 6.15 5.83
CA PHE A 59 -14.69 6.46 6.20
C PHE A 59 -14.56 7.92 6.62
N GLY A 60 -14.27 8.14 7.90
CA GLY A 60 -14.19 9.48 8.51
C GLY A 60 -12.82 10.12 8.45
N SER A 61 -11.86 9.54 9.16
CA SER A 61 -10.53 10.13 9.40
C SER A 61 -9.58 10.11 8.20
N TYR A 62 -9.75 9.14 7.31
CA TYR A 62 -9.03 9.05 6.04
C TYR A 62 -9.95 8.46 4.98
N LYS A 63 -10.06 9.13 3.84
CA LYS A 63 -10.84 8.61 2.71
C LYS A 63 -10.00 7.68 1.86
N PRO A 64 -10.40 6.40 1.71
CA PRO A 64 -9.73 5.48 0.82
C PRO A 64 -9.67 5.99 -0.61
N ASP A 65 -8.72 5.45 -1.37
CA ASP A 65 -8.62 5.73 -2.79
C ASP A 65 -9.95 5.50 -3.51
N LYS A 66 -10.32 6.47 -4.36
CA LYS A 66 -11.66 6.52 -4.95
C LYS A 66 -11.90 5.43 -6.00
N ASP A 67 -10.93 5.19 -6.87
CA ASP A 67 -11.06 4.30 -8.01
C ASP A 67 -10.45 2.92 -7.79
N ASN A 68 -9.87 2.70 -6.61
CA ASN A 68 -9.24 1.44 -6.23
C ASN A 68 -8.00 1.09 -7.05
N ILE A 69 -7.28 2.09 -7.60
CA ILE A 69 -6.09 1.89 -8.41
C ILE A 69 -4.98 2.81 -7.89
N ILE A 70 -3.93 2.25 -7.32
CA ILE A 70 -2.77 3.02 -6.86
C ILE A 70 -1.61 2.80 -7.82
N PRO A 71 -1.15 3.83 -8.53
CA PRO A 71 -0.01 3.74 -9.41
C PRO A 71 1.30 3.56 -8.64
N ILE A 72 2.19 2.75 -9.18
CA ILE A 72 3.55 2.52 -8.71
C ILE A 72 4.47 2.71 -9.91
N THR A 73 5.13 3.85 -9.99
CA THR A 73 6.01 4.24 -11.08
C THR A 73 7.41 4.57 -10.59
N ALA A 74 8.40 4.63 -11.49
CA ALA A 74 9.77 4.93 -11.13
C ALA A 74 9.94 6.34 -10.54
N GLU A 75 9.14 7.30 -11.06
CA GLU A 75 9.09 8.68 -10.63
C GLU A 75 7.68 9.07 -10.21
N HIS A 76 7.51 10.24 -9.62
CA HIS A 76 6.22 10.78 -9.21
C HIS A 76 5.46 11.37 -10.42
N TYR A 77 4.75 10.53 -11.17
CA TYR A 77 3.94 10.94 -12.33
C TYR A 77 2.45 11.17 -11.98
N PHE A 78 2.00 10.70 -10.83
CA PHE A 78 0.60 10.76 -10.40
C PHE A 78 0.49 11.29 -8.97
N GLU A 79 -0.51 12.12 -8.72
CA GLU A 79 -0.78 12.68 -7.38
C GLU A 79 -1.17 11.61 -6.36
N ASP A 80 -1.85 10.56 -6.83
CA ASP A 80 -2.28 9.39 -6.04
C ASP A 80 -1.26 8.24 -6.00
N ASP A 81 -0.01 8.54 -6.34
CA ASP A 81 1.12 7.61 -6.28
C ASP A 81 1.25 6.97 -4.88
N ILE A 82 1.68 5.72 -4.84
CA ILE A 82 1.77 4.95 -3.59
C ILE A 82 2.62 5.64 -2.52
N VAL A 83 3.73 6.29 -2.90
CA VAL A 83 4.61 6.97 -1.93
C VAL A 83 3.90 8.18 -1.33
N SER A 84 3.18 8.96 -2.17
CA SER A 84 2.37 10.09 -1.70
C SER A 84 1.30 9.64 -0.69
N LYS A 85 0.59 8.55 -0.98
CA LYS A 85 -0.43 8.00 -0.07
C LYS A 85 0.15 7.50 1.25
N ILE A 86 1.30 6.83 1.20
CA ILE A 86 1.99 6.34 2.41
C ILE A 86 2.51 7.53 3.23
N THR A 87 3.11 8.53 2.60
CA THR A 87 3.61 9.75 3.25
C THR A 87 2.47 10.51 3.94
N GLU A 88 1.35 10.68 3.25
CA GLU A 88 0.13 11.30 3.80
C GLU A 88 -0.35 10.56 5.07
N LEU A 89 -0.46 9.23 5.02
CA LEU A 89 -0.88 8.43 6.15
C LEU A 89 0.09 8.49 7.33
N ILE A 90 1.40 8.47 7.08
CA ILE A 90 2.41 8.63 8.13
C ILE A 90 2.27 9.99 8.81
N ALA A 91 2.05 11.06 8.03
CA ALA A 91 1.81 12.39 8.57
C ALA A 91 0.53 12.49 9.40
N ILE A 92 -0.53 11.77 9.03
CA ILE A 92 -1.79 11.71 9.79
C ILE A 92 -1.59 10.94 11.11
N ILE A 93 -0.88 9.82 11.08
CA ILE A 93 -0.71 8.93 12.24
C ILE A 93 0.25 9.51 13.28
N TYR A 94 1.39 10.05 12.85
CA TYR A 94 2.48 10.46 13.72
C TYR A 94 2.69 11.98 13.81
N GLY A 95 1.97 12.74 12.99
CA GLY A 95 2.12 14.19 12.90
C GLY A 95 3.12 14.64 11.82
N LYS A 96 2.91 15.85 11.33
CA LYS A 96 3.77 16.44 10.27
C LYS A 96 5.18 16.76 10.76
N ASP A 97 5.32 17.10 12.04
CA ASP A 97 6.59 17.53 12.63
C ASP A 97 7.62 16.40 12.68
N THR A 98 7.16 15.15 12.77
CA THR A 98 8.01 13.95 12.83
C THR A 98 8.06 13.19 11.49
N LEU A 99 7.44 13.72 10.44
CA LEU A 99 7.28 13.00 9.16
C LEU A 99 8.62 12.57 8.57
N ASN A 100 9.58 13.49 8.46
CA ASN A 100 10.89 13.20 7.87
C ASN A 100 11.65 12.14 8.67
N GLU A 101 11.59 12.21 10.00
CA GLU A 101 12.22 11.23 10.88
C GLU A 101 11.61 9.84 10.71
N ASN A 102 10.28 9.76 10.64
CA ASN A 102 9.56 8.50 10.41
C ASN A 102 9.84 7.91 9.02
N LEU A 103 9.86 8.72 7.96
CA LEU A 103 10.22 8.26 6.62
C LEU A 103 11.65 7.73 6.58
N GLN A 104 12.59 8.44 7.22
CA GLN A 104 13.99 8.02 7.31
C GLN A 104 14.15 6.72 8.09
N PHE A 105 13.42 6.55 9.20
CA PHE A 105 13.40 5.31 9.97
C PHE A 105 12.91 4.13 9.13
N ILE A 106 11.80 4.30 8.43
CA ILE A 106 11.23 3.27 7.53
C ILE A 106 12.23 2.92 6.44
N ALA A 107 12.79 3.91 5.75
CA ALA A 107 13.72 3.71 4.66
C ALA A 107 15.00 2.98 5.10
N THR A 108 15.55 3.35 6.26
CA THR A 108 16.72 2.69 6.84
C THR A 108 16.47 1.19 7.00
N HIS A 109 15.31 0.80 7.54
CA HIS A 109 14.95 -0.60 7.76
C HIS A 109 14.46 -1.35 6.50
N LEU A 110 14.23 -0.62 5.40
CA LEU A 110 14.05 -1.19 4.07
C LEU A 110 15.36 -1.36 3.29
N GLY A 111 16.49 -1.01 3.89
CA GLY A 111 17.81 -1.08 3.27
C GLY A 111 18.08 0.08 2.33
N MET A 112 17.96 1.31 2.85
CA MET A 112 18.26 2.55 2.15
C MET A 112 19.71 2.56 1.66
N LYS A 113 19.95 3.03 0.44
CA LYS A 113 21.28 3.19 -0.14
C LYS A 113 21.77 4.64 0.04
N GLU A 114 23.08 4.84 0.00
CA GLU A 114 23.70 6.17 0.16
C GLU A 114 23.20 7.22 -0.84
N SER A 115 22.84 6.79 -2.05
CA SER A 115 22.36 7.67 -3.13
C SER A 115 20.84 7.86 -3.15
N GLU A 116 20.09 7.23 -2.23
CA GLU A 116 18.64 7.27 -2.21
C GLU A 116 18.13 8.22 -1.12
N THR A 117 17.04 8.91 -1.39
CA THR A 117 16.20 9.53 -0.38
C THR A 117 15.36 8.48 0.34
N ALA A 118 14.72 8.86 1.44
CA ALA A 118 13.76 7.99 2.12
C ALA A 118 12.59 7.59 1.19
N GLU A 119 12.08 8.55 0.44
CA GLU A 119 10.99 8.34 -0.52
C GLU A 119 11.40 7.43 -1.68
N ASP A 120 12.62 7.60 -2.22
CA ASP A 120 13.17 6.71 -3.27
C ASP A 120 13.27 5.27 -2.79
N THR A 121 13.70 5.07 -1.55
CA THR A 121 13.81 3.75 -0.93
C THR A 121 12.44 3.10 -0.77
N ILE A 122 11.44 3.85 -0.27
CA ILE A 122 10.06 3.39 -0.13
C ILE A 122 9.50 3.05 -1.51
N ARG A 123 9.71 3.90 -2.52
CA ARG A 123 9.31 3.68 -3.92
C ARG A 123 9.93 2.40 -4.48
N ARG A 124 11.22 2.22 -4.29
CA ARG A 124 11.94 1.00 -4.71
C ARG A 124 11.35 -0.25 -4.06
N TYR A 125 11.01 -0.20 -2.78
CA TYR A 125 10.37 -1.31 -2.08
C TYR A 125 9.02 -1.68 -2.71
N PHE A 126 8.16 -0.70 -2.96
CA PHE A 126 6.87 -0.95 -3.62
C PHE A 126 7.03 -1.48 -5.06
N MET A 127 8.00 -0.96 -5.80
CA MET A 127 8.26 -1.41 -7.16
C MET A 127 8.80 -2.84 -7.24
N LYS A 128 9.62 -3.29 -6.28
CA LYS A 128 10.39 -4.52 -6.42
C LYS A 128 9.96 -5.64 -5.48
N ASP A 129 9.60 -5.30 -4.25
CA ASP A 129 9.54 -6.28 -3.17
C ASP A 129 8.17 -6.40 -2.50
N PHE A 130 7.42 -5.32 -2.34
CA PHE A 130 6.12 -5.31 -1.66
C PHE A 130 5.18 -6.43 -2.14
N TYR A 131 5.00 -6.57 -3.46
CA TYR A 131 4.08 -7.57 -3.99
C TYR A 131 4.57 -9.01 -3.75
N LYS A 132 5.88 -9.24 -3.75
CA LYS A 132 6.47 -10.54 -3.40
C LYS A 132 6.23 -10.87 -1.92
N ASP A 133 6.43 -9.89 -1.04
CA ASP A 133 6.15 -10.03 0.38
C ASP A 133 4.66 -10.29 0.63
N HIS A 134 3.79 -9.58 -0.08
CA HIS A 134 2.34 -9.79 -0.03
C HIS A 134 1.96 -11.23 -0.43
N LEU A 135 2.48 -11.72 -1.57
CA LEU A 135 2.25 -13.09 -2.02
C LEU A 135 2.75 -14.15 -1.01
N LYS A 136 3.87 -13.87 -0.35
CA LYS A 136 4.44 -14.78 0.66
C LYS A 136 3.57 -14.81 1.93
N ILE A 137 3.14 -13.66 2.43
CA ILE A 137 2.29 -13.54 3.62
C ILE A 137 0.94 -14.22 3.39
N TYR A 138 0.34 -14.01 2.23
CA TYR A 138 -0.96 -14.58 1.86
C TYR A 138 -0.86 -15.94 1.17
N GLN A 139 0.28 -16.64 1.28
CA GLN A 139 0.46 -18.00 0.76
C GLN A 139 0.01 -18.16 -0.71
N LYS A 140 0.37 -17.20 -1.55
CA LYS A 140 -0.01 -17.09 -2.97
C LYS A 140 -1.52 -16.91 -3.23
N ARG A 141 -2.27 -16.47 -2.22
CA ARG A 141 -3.69 -16.08 -2.35
C ARG A 141 -3.83 -14.57 -2.10
N PRO A 142 -3.33 -13.71 -3.02
CA PRO A 142 -3.25 -12.29 -2.79
C PRO A 142 -4.65 -11.66 -2.66
N ILE A 143 -4.76 -10.68 -1.77
CA ILE A 143 -5.93 -9.81 -1.67
C ILE A 143 -5.74 -8.50 -2.44
N TYR A 144 -4.50 -8.11 -2.69
CA TYR A 144 -4.14 -7.05 -3.63
C TYR A 144 -3.62 -7.67 -4.92
N TRP A 145 -4.05 -7.12 -6.05
CA TRP A 145 -3.54 -7.50 -7.35
C TRP A 145 -2.66 -6.40 -7.90
N GLN A 146 -1.61 -6.81 -8.62
CA GLN A 146 -0.70 -5.91 -9.28
C GLN A 146 -0.79 -6.09 -10.79
N PHE A 147 -1.18 -5.02 -11.49
CA PHE A 147 -1.08 -4.92 -12.94
C PHE A 147 0.30 -4.39 -13.31
N SER A 148 0.80 -4.77 -14.48
CA SER A 148 2.09 -4.30 -14.99
C SER A 148 2.01 -4.08 -16.50
N SER A 149 2.63 -3.00 -16.98
CA SER A 149 2.74 -2.70 -18.41
C SER A 149 3.73 -3.61 -19.16
N GLY A 150 4.11 -4.73 -18.56
CA GLY A 150 4.96 -5.72 -19.17
C GLY A 150 6.38 -5.77 -18.56
N ARG A 151 7.31 -6.34 -19.31
CA ARG A 151 8.61 -6.77 -18.80
C ARG A 151 9.49 -5.63 -18.25
N LYS A 152 9.40 -4.44 -18.81
CA LYS A 152 10.16 -3.26 -18.36
C LYS A 152 9.51 -2.57 -17.15
N GLY A 153 8.22 -2.83 -16.89
CA GLY A 153 7.51 -2.38 -15.69
C GLY A 153 7.45 -0.86 -15.52
N ALA A 154 7.35 -0.11 -16.62
CA ALA A 154 7.26 1.35 -16.57
C ALA A 154 6.02 1.82 -15.78
N PHE A 155 4.94 1.04 -15.85
CA PHE A 155 3.75 1.22 -15.03
C PHE A 155 3.45 -0.07 -14.26
N LYS A 156 3.15 0.08 -12.99
CA LYS A 156 2.47 -0.91 -12.16
C LYS A 156 1.29 -0.23 -11.48
N GLY A 157 0.18 -0.96 -11.35
CA GLY A 157 -0.99 -0.51 -10.62
C GLY A 157 -1.35 -1.56 -9.59
N LEU A 158 -1.48 -1.16 -8.32
CA LEU A 158 -1.97 -2.01 -7.25
C LEU A 158 -3.46 -1.76 -7.06
N MET A 159 -4.24 -2.81 -6.81
CA MET A 159 -5.65 -2.71 -6.51
C MET A 159 -6.08 -3.73 -5.45
N TYR A 160 -7.15 -3.42 -4.72
CA TYR A 160 -7.78 -4.32 -3.76
C TYR A 160 -8.83 -5.18 -4.46
N LEU A 161 -8.66 -6.50 -4.41
CA LEU A 161 -9.50 -7.45 -5.14
C LEU A 161 -10.99 -7.32 -4.82
N HIS A 162 -11.34 -7.09 -3.54
CA HIS A 162 -12.73 -6.98 -3.11
C HIS A 162 -13.46 -5.74 -3.61
N ARG A 163 -12.73 -4.78 -4.21
CA ARG A 163 -13.28 -3.59 -4.88
C ARG A 163 -13.14 -3.63 -6.41
N TYR A 164 -12.74 -4.79 -6.98
CA TYR A 164 -12.67 -4.97 -8.43
C TYR A 164 -14.05 -4.86 -9.07
N ASP A 165 -14.13 -4.12 -10.16
CA ASP A 165 -15.33 -4.01 -10.97
C ASP A 165 -15.04 -4.16 -12.48
N LYS A 166 -16.10 -4.22 -13.28
CA LYS A 166 -15.99 -4.38 -14.74
C LYS A 166 -15.29 -3.25 -15.46
N TYR A 167 -15.12 -2.09 -14.83
CA TYR A 167 -14.47 -0.90 -15.40
C TYR A 167 -13.00 -0.77 -14.99
N THR A 168 -12.53 -1.55 -14.03
CA THR A 168 -11.17 -1.42 -13.46
C THR A 168 -10.09 -1.46 -14.55
N LEU A 169 -10.14 -2.39 -15.48
CA LEU A 169 -9.15 -2.47 -16.58
C LEU A 169 -9.22 -1.28 -17.54
N ALA A 170 -10.42 -0.77 -17.79
CA ALA A 170 -10.59 0.41 -18.62
C ALA A 170 -9.97 1.63 -17.95
N ARG A 171 -10.22 1.84 -16.65
CA ARG A 171 -9.60 2.94 -15.87
C ARG A 171 -8.08 2.83 -15.83
N ILE A 172 -7.53 1.64 -15.59
CA ILE A 172 -6.07 1.44 -15.65
C ILE A 172 -5.50 1.91 -16.98
N ARG A 173 -6.16 1.55 -18.09
CA ARG A 173 -5.72 1.93 -19.43
C ARG A 173 -5.84 3.44 -19.67
N THR A 174 -7.03 4.01 -19.42
CA THR A 174 -7.34 5.40 -19.81
C THR A 174 -6.76 6.42 -18.85
N ASP A 175 -6.87 6.17 -17.56
CA ASP A 175 -6.57 7.17 -16.54
C ASP A 175 -5.12 7.13 -16.08
N TYR A 176 -4.43 6.00 -16.30
CA TYR A 176 -3.04 5.80 -15.89
C TYR A 176 -2.09 5.53 -17.07
N VAL A 177 -2.26 4.41 -17.78
CA VAL A 177 -1.27 3.99 -18.80
C VAL A 177 -1.19 4.98 -19.94
N LEU A 178 -2.30 5.46 -20.49
CA LEU A 178 -2.30 6.45 -21.56
C LEU A 178 -1.74 7.78 -21.10
N LYS A 179 -2.09 8.26 -19.91
CA LYS A 179 -1.53 9.51 -19.36
C LYS A 179 -0.02 9.40 -19.18
N LEU A 180 0.47 8.31 -18.58
CA LEU A 180 1.90 8.09 -18.42
C LEU A 180 2.61 8.05 -19.77
N THR A 181 2.04 7.37 -20.76
CA THR A 181 2.61 7.30 -22.12
C THR A 181 2.74 8.70 -22.74
N THR A 182 1.71 9.54 -22.61
CA THR A 182 1.74 10.91 -23.08
C THR A 182 2.83 11.72 -22.39
N THR A 183 2.91 11.64 -21.06
CA THR A 183 3.95 12.35 -20.26
C THR A 183 5.35 11.91 -20.69
N LEU A 184 5.59 10.61 -20.82
CA LEU A 184 6.90 10.09 -21.23
C LEU A 184 7.29 10.50 -22.64
N ASN A 185 6.36 10.53 -23.60
CA ASN A 185 6.61 11.01 -24.95
C ASN A 185 6.99 12.49 -24.94
N GLN A 186 6.28 13.33 -24.18
CA GLN A 186 6.64 14.75 -24.04
C GLN A 186 8.05 14.93 -23.45
N LEU A 187 8.43 14.16 -22.46
CA LEU A 187 9.77 14.21 -21.87
C LEU A 187 10.86 13.81 -22.88
N ILE A 188 10.59 12.85 -23.75
CA ILE A 188 11.52 12.43 -24.82
C ILE A 188 11.68 13.51 -25.89
N GLU A 189 10.59 14.20 -26.25
CA GLU A 189 10.61 15.27 -27.25
C GLU A 189 11.38 16.52 -26.80
N HIS A 190 11.50 16.71 -25.46
CA HIS A 190 12.18 17.87 -24.85
C HIS A 190 13.59 17.55 -24.32
N ALA A 191 14.08 16.31 -24.46
CA ALA A 191 15.41 15.87 -24.03
C ALA A 191 16.43 15.95 -25.17
#